data_e6cf34165bac17ac37d3a969e2645f9c
#
_entry.id   e6cf34165bac17ac37d3a969e2645f9c
#
_cell.length_a   1.000
_cell.length_b   1.000
_cell.length_c   1.000
_cell.angle_alpha   90.00
_cell.angle_beta   90.00
_cell.angle_gamma   90.00
#
_symmetry.space_group_name_H-M   'P 1'
#
loop_
_entity.id
_entity.type
_entity.pdbx_description
1 polymer ?
#
loop_
_entity_poly.entity_id
_entity_poly.type
_entity_poly.pdbx_seq_one_letter_code
_entity_poly.pdbx_strand_id
1 'polypeptide(L)'
;GLCGSAVMKDGAVTNLKQISSAVIRISREQRGIAREIAPKLFRDGRFRSTLLLSPPGGGKTTLLRDLVRQLSCGDGIPPQRITLVDERGEVAVMYRGQPQMDVGPRTDVLDGCPKALAIPMALRAMNPQIIAVDEITVREDEQNKPDIKQFRMDVPHDGKADAIEKI
;
A
#
# COMPACT_ATOMS: atom_id res chain seq x y z
N GLY A 1 -8.02 13.58 -11.38
CA GLY A 1 -9.46 13.88 -11.31
C GLY A 1 -9.88 14.78 -12.46
N LEU A 2 -11.09 14.54 -12.96
CA LEU A 2 -11.71 15.37 -14.01
C LEU A 2 -13.02 15.93 -13.48
N CYS A 3 -13.29 17.21 -13.79
CA CYS A 3 -14.58 17.85 -13.56
C CYS A 3 -15.19 18.28 -14.88
N GLY A 4 -16.52 18.16 -14.99
CA GLY A 4 -17.28 18.49 -16.18
C GLY A 4 -18.77 18.26 -15.95
N SER A 5 -19.58 18.38 -16.99
CA SER A 5 -21.02 18.07 -16.93
C SER A 5 -21.25 16.55 -16.94
N ALA A 6 -21.89 16.03 -15.90
CA ALA A 6 -22.18 14.60 -15.80
C ALA A 6 -23.26 14.18 -16.78
N VAL A 7 -23.05 13.04 -17.45
CA VAL A 7 -24.07 12.34 -18.23
C VAL A 7 -24.60 11.18 -17.40
N MET A 8 -25.88 11.26 -17.05
CA MET A 8 -26.54 10.26 -16.23
C MET A 8 -27.27 9.23 -17.10
N LYS A 9 -27.19 7.95 -16.72
CA LYS A 9 -28.01 6.87 -17.25
C LYS A 9 -28.36 5.91 -16.10
N ASP A 10 -29.63 5.59 -15.95
CA ASP A 10 -30.13 4.66 -14.93
C ASP A 10 -29.68 5.01 -13.50
N GLY A 11 -29.62 6.32 -13.18
CA GLY A 11 -29.18 6.82 -11.86
C GLY A 11 -27.67 6.84 -11.62
N ALA A 12 -26.87 6.40 -12.58
CA ALA A 12 -25.41 6.40 -12.48
C ALA A 12 -24.76 7.39 -13.46
N VAL A 13 -23.60 7.94 -13.07
CA VAL A 13 -22.77 8.75 -13.97
C VAL A 13 -22.06 7.83 -14.95
N THR A 14 -22.38 7.94 -16.24
CA THR A 14 -21.79 7.11 -17.31
C THR A 14 -20.68 7.80 -18.07
N ASN A 15 -20.66 9.13 -18.09
CA ASN A 15 -19.65 9.93 -18.79
C ASN A 15 -19.60 11.34 -18.25
N LEU A 16 -18.53 12.08 -18.62
CA LEU A 16 -18.41 13.52 -18.41
C LEU A 16 -18.33 14.21 -19.78
N LYS A 17 -19.10 15.29 -19.94
CA LYS A 17 -19.02 16.20 -21.10
C LYS A 17 -18.48 17.54 -20.64
N GLN A 18 -17.99 18.33 -21.60
CA GLN A 18 -17.53 19.70 -21.33
C GLN A 18 -16.59 19.77 -20.13
N ILE A 19 -15.46 19.04 -20.22
CA ILE A 19 -14.44 19.03 -19.18
C ILE A 19 -14.03 20.47 -18.84
N SER A 20 -14.27 20.90 -17.61
CA SER A 20 -13.99 22.27 -17.11
C SER A 20 -12.66 22.36 -16.37
N SER A 21 -12.23 21.28 -15.72
CA SER A 21 -10.95 21.23 -15.02
C SER A 21 -10.41 19.82 -14.88
N ALA A 22 -9.10 19.73 -14.69
CA ALA A 22 -8.40 18.47 -14.42
C ALA A 22 -7.41 18.66 -13.27
N VAL A 23 -7.34 17.68 -12.38
CA VAL A 23 -6.31 17.57 -11.33
C VAL A 23 -5.39 16.41 -11.67
N ILE A 24 -4.13 16.72 -11.89
CA ILE A 24 -3.09 15.75 -12.17
C ILE A 24 -2.24 15.59 -10.91
N ARG A 25 -2.21 14.38 -10.34
CA ARG A 25 -1.28 14.04 -9.27
C ARG A 25 0.00 13.47 -9.87
N ILE A 26 1.14 14.02 -9.47
CA ILE A 26 2.45 13.51 -9.85
C ILE A 26 2.97 12.72 -8.65
N SER A 27 2.98 11.39 -8.77
CA SER A 27 3.58 10.51 -7.76
C SER A 27 5.10 10.62 -7.83
N ARG A 28 5.74 10.72 -6.66
CA ARG A 28 7.20 10.76 -6.54
C ARG A 28 7.66 9.60 -5.65
N GLU A 29 8.76 8.99 -6.02
CA GLU A 29 9.46 8.08 -5.13
C GLU A 29 10.20 8.88 -4.04
N GLN A 30 10.12 8.37 -2.82
CA GLN A 30 10.97 8.81 -1.71
C GLN A 30 11.61 7.57 -1.11
N ARG A 31 12.87 7.33 -1.48
CA ARG A 31 13.62 6.19 -1.00
C ARG A 31 14.25 6.48 0.36
N GLY A 32 14.24 5.50 1.23
CA GLY A 32 14.90 5.54 2.53
C GLY A 32 14.05 6.10 3.67
N ILE A 33 12.80 6.53 3.43
CA ILE A 33 11.91 7.02 4.50
C ILE A 33 11.52 5.90 5.49
N ALA A 34 11.50 4.64 5.04
CA ALA A 34 11.21 3.48 5.87
C ALA A 34 12.47 2.88 6.53
N ARG A 35 13.67 3.41 6.29
CA ARG A 35 14.95 2.82 6.72
C ARG A 35 15.03 2.60 8.23
N GLU A 36 14.59 3.57 9.02
CA GLU A 36 14.62 3.49 10.46
C GLU A 36 13.45 2.70 11.04
N ILE A 37 12.39 2.55 10.26
CA ILE A 37 11.15 1.90 10.67
C ILE A 37 11.23 0.39 10.42
N ALA A 38 11.68 -0.01 9.24
CA ALA A 38 11.67 -1.41 8.80
C ALA A 38 12.32 -2.39 9.81
N PRO A 39 13.49 -2.10 10.43
CA PRO A 39 14.07 -2.99 11.44
C PRO A 39 13.22 -3.12 12.71
N LYS A 40 12.50 -2.07 13.10
CA LYS A 40 11.64 -2.06 14.30
C LYS A 40 10.38 -2.92 14.14
N LEU A 41 10.01 -3.28 12.90
CA LEU A 41 8.88 -4.14 12.60
C LEU A 41 9.21 -5.64 12.70
N PHE A 42 10.48 -5.97 13.04
CA PHE A 42 10.88 -7.34 13.32
C PHE A 42 10.96 -7.60 14.81
N ARG A 43 10.50 -8.77 15.23
CA ARG A 43 10.71 -9.30 16.58
C ARG A 43 11.05 -10.77 16.47
N ASP A 44 12.10 -11.21 17.17
CA ASP A 44 12.58 -12.58 17.14
C ASP A 44 12.84 -13.10 15.71
N GLY A 45 13.38 -12.24 14.83
CA GLY A 45 13.66 -12.53 13.43
C GLY A 45 12.43 -12.63 12.51
N ARG A 46 11.23 -12.32 13.02
CA ARG A 46 9.96 -12.39 12.26
C ARG A 46 9.35 -11.01 12.08
N PHE A 47 8.89 -10.73 10.86
CA PHE A 47 8.11 -9.53 10.57
C PHE A 47 6.78 -9.55 11.33
N ARG A 48 6.41 -8.41 11.90
CA ARG A 48 5.14 -8.25 12.65
C ARG A 48 4.09 -7.65 11.74
N SER A 49 2.87 -8.19 11.81
CA SER A 49 1.73 -7.57 11.13
C SER A 49 1.60 -6.10 11.56
N THR A 50 1.57 -5.21 10.58
CA THR A 50 1.70 -3.77 10.77
C THR A 50 0.57 -3.04 10.09
N LEU A 51 -0.04 -2.07 10.76
CA LEU A 51 -1.04 -1.17 10.20
C LEU A 51 -0.48 0.26 10.19
N LEU A 52 -0.46 0.88 9.00
CA LEU A 52 -0.05 2.27 8.80
C LEU A 52 -1.27 3.19 8.91
N LEU A 53 -1.28 4.04 9.92
CA LEU A 53 -2.35 5.00 10.14
C LEU A 53 -1.81 6.43 10.00
N SER A 54 -2.48 7.25 9.18
CA SER A 54 -2.23 8.68 9.12
C SER A 54 -3.44 9.41 8.53
N PRO A 55 -3.56 10.72 8.71
CA PRO A 55 -4.55 11.52 8.02
C PRO A 55 -4.46 11.38 6.49
N PRO A 56 -5.50 11.72 5.73
CA PRO A 56 -5.42 11.85 4.28
C PRO A 56 -4.26 12.76 3.86
N GLY A 57 -3.50 12.36 2.84
CA GLY A 57 -2.32 13.10 2.39
C GLY A 57 -1.07 12.95 3.27
N GLY A 58 -1.12 12.21 4.39
CA GLY A 58 0.01 12.01 5.31
C GLY A 58 1.11 11.04 4.83
N GLY A 59 1.13 10.69 3.53
CA GLY A 59 2.23 9.92 2.94
C GLY A 59 2.17 8.40 3.14
N LYS A 60 1.02 7.83 3.55
CA LYS A 60 0.87 6.36 3.75
C LYS A 60 1.37 5.53 2.57
N THR A 61 0.88 5.81 1.36
CA THR A 61 1.25 5.07 0.15
C THR A 61 2.74 5.21 -0.16
N THR A 62 3.32 6.40 0.09
CA THR A 62 4.75 6.64 -0.10
C THR A 62 5.60 5.83 0.89
N LEU A 63 5.18 5.81 2.16
CA LEU A 63 5.84 5.02 3.20
C LEU A 63 5.68 3.52 2.95
N LEU A 64 4.47 3.06 2.58
CA LEU A 64 4.20 1.66 2.25
C LEU A 64 5.09 1.19 1.10
N ARG A 65 5.21 1.99 0.03
CA ARG A 65 6.07 1.67 -1.13
C ARG A 65 7.53 1.48 -0.71
N ASP A 66 8.09 2.42 0.02
CA ASP A 66 9.49 2.32 0.45
C ASP A 66 9.71 1.20 1.47
N LEU A 67 8.72 0.94 2.34
CA LEU A 67 8.76 -0.19 3.27
C LEU A 67 8.78 -1.53 2.51
N VAL A 68 7.89 -1.71 1.53
CA VAL A 68 7.85 -2.89 0.66
C VAL A 68 9.20 -3.06 -0.06
N ARG A 69 9.73 -1.98 -0.64
CA ARG A 69 11.05 -1.99 -1.29
C ARG A 69 12.15 -2.44 -0.33
N GLN A 70 12.24 -1.87 0.86
CA GLN A 70 13.28 -2.20 1.83
C GLN A 70 13.19 -3.63 2.33
N LEU A 71 11.98 -4.09 2.65
CA LEU A 71 11.72 -5.48 3.04
C LEU A 71 12.10 -6.46 1.91
N SER A 72 11.82 -6.10 0.67
CA SER A 72 12.15 -6.89 -0.50
C SER A 72 13.65 -6.92 -0.81
N CYS A 73 14.34 -5.78 -0.70
CA CYS A 73 15.80 -5.66 -0.89
C CYS A 73 16.58 -6.34 0.23
N GLY A 74 16.12 -6.22 1.47
CA GLY A 74 16.83 -6.71 2.64
C GLY A 74 17.90 -5.75 3.15
N ASP A 75 17.70 -4.43 3.00
CA ASP A 75 18.64 -3.40 3.46
C ASP A 75 18.69 -3.35 4.99
N GLY A 76 19.72 -4.01 5.58
CA GLY A 76 19.92 -4.11 7.03
C GLY A 76 18.94 -5.04 7.76
N ILE A 77 18.11 -5.76 7.04
CA ILE A 77 17.14 -6.73 7.54
C ILE A 77 17.12 -7.95 6.62
N PRO A 78 16.64 -9.14 7.07
CA PRO A 78 16.51 -10.28 6.19
C PRO A 78 15.54 -9.98 5.03
N PRO A 79 15.92 -10.24 3.76
CA PRO A 79 15.05 -9.99 2.61
C PRO A 79 13.81 -10.88 2.64
N GLN A 80 12.66 -10.32 2.29
CA GLN A 80 11.37 -10.98 2.34
C GLN A 80 10.79 -11.15 0.93
N ARG A 81 10.06 -12.27 0.72
CA ARG A 81 9.18 -12.43 -0.45
C ARG A 81 7.85 -11.74 -0.14
N ILE A 82 7.47 -10.81 -0.99
CA ILE A 82 6.29 -9.96 -0.76
C ILE A 82 5.32 -10.14 -1.92
N THR A 83 4.04 -10.25 -1.60
CA THR A 83 2.98 -9.99 -2.58
C THR A 83 2.31 -8.67 -2.22
N LEU A 84 2.41 -7.72 -3.13
CA LEU A 84 1.74 -6.42 -3.04
C LEU A 84 0.40 -6.50 -3.77
N VAL A 85 -0.68 -6.29 -3.04
CA VAL A 85 -2.02 -6.15 -3.61
C VAL A 85 -2.31 -4.66 -3.79
N ASP A 86 -2.21 -4.20 -5.03
CA ASP A 86 -2.33 -2.80 -5.42
C ASP A 86 -3.63 -2.58 -6.21
N GLU A 87 -4.76 -2.61 -5.50
CA GLU A 87 -6.09 -2.56 -6.11
C GLU A 87 -6.33 -1.30 -6.95
N ARG A 88 -5.73 -0.16 -6.56
CA ARG A 88 -5.87 1.13 -7.24
C ARG A 88 -4.70 1.48 -8.15
N GLY A 89 -3.65 0.66 -8.19
CA GLY A 89 -2.44 0.94 -8.95
C GLY A 89 -1.66 2.15 -8.46
N GLU A 90 -1.75 2.48 -7.15
CA GLU A 90 -1.13 3.69 -6.59
C GLU A 90 0.26 3.43 -5.98
N VAL A 91 0.58 2.17 -5.62
CA VAL A 91 1.85 1.81 -4.98
C VAL A 91 2.91 1.49 -6.01
N ALA A 92 2.68 0.46 -6.84
CA ALA A 92 3.63 0.01 -7.87
C ALA A 92 3.50 0.80 -9.17
N VAL A 93 2.32 1.37 -9.45
CA VAL A 93 2.02 2.10 -10.70
C VAL A 93 2.38 1.24 -11.91
N MET A 94 1.68 0.10 -12.06
CA MET A 94 1.97 -0.89 -13.11
C MET A 94 1.72 -0.34 -14.51
N TYR A 95 2.65 -0.56 -15.43
CA TYR A 95 2.48 -0.26 -16.85
C TYR A 95 3.06 -1.41 -17.68
N ARG A 96 2.23 -2.00 -18.55
CA ARG A 96 2.62 -3.15 -19.40
C ARG A 96 3.28 -4.29 -18.62
N GLY A 97 2.76 -4.60 -17.43
CA GLY A 97 3.27 -5.68 -16.58
C GLY A 97 4.55 -5.34 -15.82
N GLN A 98 5.01 -4.09 -15.84
CA GLN A 98 6.21 -3.65 -15.13
C GLN A 98 5.85 -2.57 -14.11
N PRO A 99 6.37 -2.64 -12.86
CA PRO A 99 6.22 -1.56 -11.90
C PRO A 99 7.03 -0.34 -12.35
N GLN A 100 6.40 0.83 -12.32
CA GLN A 100 7.04 2.11 -12.64
C GLN A 100 7.67 2.76 -11.40
N MET A 101 7.28 2.26 -10.21
CA MET A 101 7.87 2.62 -8.92
C MET A 101 8.66 1.43 -8.40
N ASP A 102 9.77 1.70 -7.72
CA ASP A 102 10.61 0.66 -7.15
C ASP A 102 9.94 0.02 -5.92
N VAL A 103 9.51 -1.21 -6.05
CA VAL A 103 8.94 -2.03 -4.98
C VAL A 103 9.87 -3.16 -4.53
N GLY A 104 11.08 -3.20 -5.11
CA GLY A 104 12.13 -4.18 -4.80
C GLY A 104 12.03 -5.49 -5.56
N PRO A 105 13.13 -6.25 -5.62
CA PRO A 105 13.30 -7.38 -6.54
C PRO A 105 12.55 -8.67 -6.12
N ARG A 106 12.04 -8.75 -4.88
CA ARG A 106 11.31 -9.91 -4.36
C ARG A 106 9.84 -9.59 -4.09
N THR A 107 9.29 -8.65 -4.86
CA THR A 107 7.88 -8.24 -4.75
C THR A 107 7.14 -8.63 -6.02
N ASP A 108 6.14 -9.48 -5.85
CA ASP A 108 5.15 -9.77 -6.87
C ASP A 108 3.96 -8.81 -6.69
N VAL A 109 3.42 -8.27 -7.79
CA VAL A 109 2.34 -7.29 -7.75
C VAL A 109 1.07 -7.88 -8.35
N LEU A 110 -0.01 -7.86 -7.57
CA LEU A 110 -1.37 -8.09 -8.05
C LEU A 110 -2.05 -6.73 -8.23
N ASP A 111 -2.07 -6.26 -9.48
CA ASP A 111 -2.56 -4.95 -9.88
C ASP A 111 -4.04 -5.01 -10.29
N GLY A 112 -4.83 -4.02 -9.86
CA GLY A 112 -6.23 -3.87 -10.25
C GLY A 112 -7.17 -4.99 -9.78
N CYS A 113 -6.71 -5.86 -8.88
CA CYS A 113 -7.51 -6.96 -8.35
C CYS A 113 -8.08 -6.57 -6.97
N PRO A 114 -9.40 -6.73 -6.74
CA PRO A 114 -9.98 -6.52 -5.41
C PRO A 114 -9.28 -7.37 -4.36
N LYS A 115 -8.91 -6.76 -3.24
CA LYS A 115 -8.09 -7.41 -2.19
C LYS A 115 -8.74 -8.67 -1.61
N ALA A 116 -10.07 -8.70 -1.52
CA ALA A 116 -10.83 -9.87 -1.06
C ALA A 116 -10.58 -11.13 -1.95
N LEU A 117 -10.28 -10.93 -3.23
CA LEU A 117 -9.93 -12.00 -4.17
C LEU A 117 -8.41 -12.20 -4.25
N ALA A 118 -7.66 -11.11 -4.26
CA ALA A 118 -6.21 -11.13 -4.45
C ALA A 118 -5.47 -11.81 -3.28
N ILE A 119 -5.87 -11.56 -2.02
CA ILE A 119 -5.22 -12.13 -0.85
C ILE A 119 -5.29 -13.66 -0.83
N PRO A 120 -6.46 -14.31 -0.99
CA PRO A 120 -6.53 -15.76 -1.09
C PRO A 120 -5.77 -16.35 -2.28
N MET A 121 -5.72 -15.63 -3.41
CA MET A 121 -4.91 -16.04 -4.58
C MET A 121 -3.42 -16.00 -4.26
N ALA A 122 -2.94 -14.91 -3.66
CA ALA A 122 -1.55 -14.75 -3.24
C ALA A 122 -1.11 -15.87 -2.29
N LEU A 123 -1.90 -16.14 -1.27
CA LEU A 123 -1.60 -17.19 -0.27
C LEU A 123 -1.49 -18.58 -0.91
N ARG A 124 -2.32 -18.89 -1.90
CA ARG A 124 -2.32 -20.20 -2.55
C ARG A 124 -1.23 -20.38 -3.59
N ALA A 125 -0.90 -19.32 -4.34
CA ALA A 125 -0.07 -19.44 -5.54
C ALA A 125 1.35 -18.89 -5.37
N MET A 126 1.54 -17.83 -4.56
CA MET A 126 2.79 -17.07 -4.55
C MET A 126 3.70 -17.39 -3.35
N ASN A 127 3.19 -18.09 -2.34
CA ASN A 127 3.92 -18.41 -1.10
C ASN A 127 4.66 -17.17 -0.50
N PRO A 128 3.98 -16.03 -0.27
CA PRO A 128 4.60 -14.84 0.27
C PRO A 128 4.94 -15.02 1.76
N GLN A 129 5.99 -14.32 2.22
CA GLN A 129 6.28 -14.14 3.63
C GLN A 129 5.50 -12.94 4.20
N ILE A 130 5.23 -11.95 3.32
CA ILE A 130 4.47 -10.74 3.66
C ILE A 130 3.46 -10.47 2.53
N ILE A 131 2.23 -10.15 2.91
CA ILE A 131 1.25 -9.56 2.00
C ILE A 131 1.11 -8.09 2.39
N ALA A 132 1.37 -7.21 1.44
CA ALA A 132 1.19 -5.77 1.58
C ALA A 132 -0.08 -5.33 0.84
N VAL A 133 -0.89 -4.49 1.48
CA VAL A 133 -2.11 -3.90 0.91
C VAL A 133 -2.13 -2.40 1.13
N ASP A 134 -2.58 -1.62 0.15
CA ASP A 134 -2.55 -0.16 0.24
C ASP A 134 -3.64 0.41 1.16
N GLU A 135 -4.83 -0.15 1.12
CA GLU A 135 -5.96 0.33 1.91
C GLU A 135 -6.78 -0.84 2.46
N ILE A 136 -7.22 -0.72 3.72
CA ILE A 136 -8.14 -1.67 4.34
C ILE A 136 -9.49 -0.97 4.53
N THR A 137 -10.54 -1.46 3.87
CA THR A 137 -11.91 -0.98 4.03
C THR A 137 -12.71 -1.91 4.93
N VAL A 138 -13.38 -1.35 5.94
CA VAL A 138 -13.89 -2.06 7.13
C VAL A 138 -14.97 -3.12 6.85
N ARG A 139 -15.64 -3.12 5.68
CA ARG A 139 -16.80 -4.01 5.46
C ARG A 139 -16.53 -5.29 4.69
N GLU A 140 -15.52 -5.32 3.82
CA GLU A 140 -15.23 -6.48 2.97
C GLU A 140 -14.02 -7.29 3.47
N ASP A 141 -13.14 -6.64 4.22
CA ASP A 141 -11.87 -7.23 4.68
C ASP A 141 -12.00 -7.93 6.05
N GLU A 142 -13.13 -7.78 6.77
CA GLU A 142 -13.33 -8.38 8.11
C GLU A 142 -13.44 -9.91 8.09
N GLN A 143 -13.83 -10.51 6.98
CA GLN A 143 -13.98 -11.97 6.87
C GLN A 143 -12.65 -12.72 6.67
N ASN A 144 -11.55 -12.00 6.38
CA ASN A 144 -10.23 -12.57 6.12
C ASN A 144 -9.14 -12.08 7.09
N LYS A 145 -9.49 -11.80 8.35
CA LYS A 145 -8.49 -11.36 9.35
C LYS A 145 -7.48 -12.46 9.67
N PRO A 146 -6.20 -12.34 9.25
CA PRO A 146 -5.12 -12.86 10.08
C PRO A 146 -5.06 -12.02 11.36
N ASP A 147 -4.59 -12.58 12.48
CA ASP A 147 -4.39 -11.88 13.77
C ASP A 147 -3.60 -10.57 13.58
N ILE A 148 -4.32 -9.47 13.33
CA ILE A 148 -3.72 -8.15 13.16
C ILE A 148 -3.62 -7.51 14.55
N LYS A 149 -2.44 -7.56 15.14
CA LYS A 149 -2.12 -6.67 16.25
C LYS A 149 -1.89 -5.27 15.68
N GLN A 150 -2.74 -4.33 16.10
CA GLN A 150 -2.71 -2.94 15.62
C GLN A 150 -1.45 -2.23 16.11
N PHE A 151 -0.62 -1.76 15.18
CA PHE A 151 0.42 -0.77 15.44
C PHE A 151 -0.09 0.60 14.98
N ARG A 152 -0.18 1.54 15.89
CA ARG A 152 -0.47 2.94 15.58
C ARG A 152 0.86 3.69 15.46
N MET A 153 1.19 4.17 14.28
CA MET A 153 2.23 5.15 14.09
C MET A 153 1.59 6.52 13.98
N ASP A 154 1.74 7.35 14.99
CA ASP A 154 1.51 8.78 14.87
C ASP A 154 2.78 9.39 14.26
N VAL A 155 2.70 9.86 13.02
CA VAL A 155 3.78 10.63 12.39
C VAL A 155 3.56 12.09 12.76
N PRO A 156 4.42 12.69 13.58
CA PRO A 156 4.34 14.12 13.88
C PRO A 156 4.55 14.94 12.62
N HIS A 157 3.89 16.08 12.53
CA HIS A 157 3.97 17.02 11.39
C HIS A 157 5.37 17.65 11.19
N ASP A 158 6.30 17.38 12.10
CA ASP A 158 7.68 17.87 12.11
C ASP A 158 8.73 16.84 11.65
N GLY A 159 8.30 15.71 11.10
CA GLY A 159 9.20 14.73 10.48
C GLY A 159 9.96 13.81 11.44
N LYS A 160 9.60 13.77 12.72
CA LYS A 160 10.14 12.79 13.69
C LYS A 160 9.06 11.78 14.03
N ALA A 161 9.29 10.53 13.67
CA ALA A 161 8.40 9.42 13.97
C ALA A 161 8.82 8.76 15.30
N ASP A 162 8.01 8.88 16.34
CA ASP A 162 8.11 8.06 17.52
C ASP A 162 7.13 6.89 17.44
N ALA A 163 7.65 5.68 17.50
CA ALA A 163 6.84 4.47 17.52
C ALA A 163 6.24 4.31 18.93
N ILE A 164 4.93 4.46 19.06
CA ILE A 164 4.24 4.20 20.33
C ILE A 164 3.63 2.80 20.27
N GLU A 165 4.22 1.91 21.09
CA GLU A 165 3.63 0.61 21.41
C GLU A 165 2.52 0.83 22.43
N LYS A 166 1.27 0.47 22.12
CA LYS A 166 0.23 0.27 23.12
C LYS A 166 -0.35 -1.12 22.98
N ILE A 167 -0.33 -1.79 24.11
CA ILE A 167 -0.81 -3.12 24.48
C ILE A 167 -2.30 -3.33 24.16
#